data_92eafaf702d94a79db1155d98b6824b0
#
_entry.id   92eafaf702d94a79db1155d98b6824b0
#
_cell.length_a   1.000
_cell.length_b   1.000
_cell.length_c   1.000
_cell.angle_alpha   90.00
_cell.angle_beta   90.00
_cell.angle_gamma   90.00
#
_symmetry.space_group_name_H-M   'P 1'
#
loop_
_entity.id
_entity.type
_entity.pdbx_description
1 polymer ?
#
loop_
_entity_poly.entity_id
_entity_poly.type
_entity_poly.pdbx_seq_one_letter_code
_entity_poly.pdbx_strand_id
1 'polypeptide(L)'
;EYVLDWILGAGLQRIWVLAPEQCLATIPKKYEFEPLLQSPGATLSNNLLQGKEQVPLEPAEPALVVFGDHPLTTPNALEDFLSFCGPRLHEADLFHGLALRRSYLEYSKYFHRTSMLMREAAGRATGLNLMIPDRIAGIPAADHVYSVRKLERFGRFISLLGRTLYLLGNSAPGAMLDAARLYAAKEFEKLSRQPGSRGAIGKHGMHRLRRQVKLSQVEKYATKLFGARNGVRLVPLAHGGTAIDVDFAEELDVLEKHWDDLKMIARRQDQASRAGRSS
;
A
#
# COMPACT_ATOMS: atom_id res chain seq x y z
N GLU A 1 2.71 17.85 4.91
CA GLU A 1 1.56 18.77 4.94
C GLU A 1 0.35 18.16 4.24
N TYR A 2 0.42 17.81 2.96
CA TYR A 2 -0.71 17.24 2.19
C TYR A 2 -1.37 16.03 2.85
N VAL A 3 -0.59 15.14 3.46
CA VAL A 3 -1.12 13.96 4.15
C VAL A 3 -1.96 14.34 5.36
N LEU A 4 -1.54 15.33 6.14
CA LEU A 4 -2.31 15.83 7.28
C LEU A 4 -3.61 16.51 6.84
N ASP A 5 -3.57 17.28 5.73
CA ASP A 5 -4.77 17.93 5.20
C ASP A 5 -5.89 16.92 4.89
N TRP A 6 -5.59 15.78 4.25
CA TRP A 6 -6.62 14.81 3.92
C TRP A 6 -7.03 13.93 5.11
N ILE A 7 -6.13 13.67 6.08
CA ILE A 7 -6.47 12.96 7.32
C ILE A 7 -7.47 13.78 8.14
N LEU A 8 -7.19 15.07 8.34
CA LEU A 8 -8.09 15.99 9.04
C LEU A 8 -9.39 16.22 8.26
N GLY A 9 -9.31 16.33 6.93
CA GLY A 9 -10.47 16.44 6.06
C GLY A 9 -11.43 15.24 6.14
N ALA A 10 -10.94 14.08 6.55
CA ALA A 10 -11.74 12.89 6.86
C ALA A 10 -12.27 12.85 8.31
N GLY A 11 -12.04 13.90 9.10
CA GLY A 11 -12.57 14.04 10.47
C GLY A 11 -11.83 13.27 11.55
N LEU A 12 -10.62 12.77 11.28
CA LEU A 12 -9.78 12.10 12.29
C LEU A 12 -9.14 13.13 13.21
N GLN A 13 -9.23 12.89 14.53
CA GLN A 13 -8.82 13.85 15.55
C GLN A 13 -7.59 13.40 16.36
N ARG A 14 -7.45 12.10 16.63
CA ARG A 14 -6.29 11.57 17.37
C ARG A 14 -5.21 11.18 16.38
N ILE A 15 -4.19 12.03 16.23
CA ILE A 15 -3.13 11.88 15.24
C ILE A 15 -1.77 11.85 15.93
N TRP A 16 -0.97 10.83 15.63
CA TRP A 16 0.43 10.75 16.00
C TRP A 16 1.28 10.80 14.73
N VAL A 17 2.32 11.62 14.74
CA VAL A 17 3.23 11.74 13.60
C VAL A 17 4.61 11.22 13.99
N LEU A 18 4.99 10.07 13.46
CA LEU A 18 6.31 9.48 13.64
C LEU A 18 7.23 9.95 12.50
N ALA A 19 8.21 10.79 12.82
CA ALA A 19 9.17 11.30 11.85
C ALA A 19 10.48 11.74 12.51
N PRO A 20 11.58 11.97 11.76
CA PRO A 20 12.77 12.62 12.26
C PRO A 20 12.47 14.02 12.82
N GLU A 21 13.21 14.45 13.83
CA GLU A 21 13.01 15.74 14.51
C GLU A 21 12.94 16.91 13.53
N GLN A 22 13.84 16.95 12.57
CA GLN A 22 13.88 17.98 11.54
C GLN A 22 12.61 18.03 10.67
N CYS A 23 11.99 16.88 10.41
CA CYS A 23 10.73 16.82 9.68
C CYS A 23 9.55 17.27 10.56
N LEU A 24 9.52 16.88 11.82
CA LEU A 24 8.50 17.34 12.78
C LEU A 24 8.52 18.85 12.94
N ALA A 25 9.72 19.45 12.99
CA ALA A 25 9.89 20.88 13.12
C ALA A 25 9.39 21.71 11.90
N THR A 26 9.26 21.07 10.73
CA THR A 26 8.74 21.74 9.52
C THR A 26 7.23 21.66 9.38
N ILE A 27 6.55 20.87 10.21
CA ILE A 27 5.08 20.75 10.15
C ILE A 27 4.46 22.05 10.66
N PRO A 28 3.56 22.69 9.89
CA PRO A 28 2.91 23.93 10.31
C PRO A 28 2.12 23.77 11.62
N LYS A 29 2.22 24.76 12.50
CA LYS A 29 1.55 24.78 13.82
C LYS A 29 0.01 24.72 13.77
N LYS A 30 -0.59 24.90 12.59
CA LYS A 30 -2.04 24.75 12.40
C LYS A 30 -2.55 23.32 12.57
N TYR A 31 -1.64 22.32 12.51
CA TYR A 31 -2.00 20.91 12.69
C TYR A 31 -1.84 20.51 14.15
N GLU A 32 -2.89 19.93 14.72
CA GLU A 32 -2.86 19.31 16.03
C GLU A 32 -2.47 17.84 15.89
N PHE A 33 -1.34 17.45 16.47
CA PHE A 33 -0.85 16.06 16.48
C PHE A 33 0.12 15.84 17.64
N GLU A 34 0.27 14.59 18.06
CA GLU A 34 1.28 14.16 19.02
C GLU A 34 2.56 13.73 18.28
N PRO A 35 3.70 14.39 18.49
CA PRO A 35 4.93 14.02 17.83
C PRO A 35 5.56 12.76 18.45
N LEU A 36 5.96 11.81 17.58
CA LEU A 36 6.78 10.67 17.94
C LEU A 36 8.13 10.78 17.24
N LEU A 37 9.21 10.84 18.01
CA LEU A 37 10.55 11.00 17.42
C LEU A 37 11.04 9.67 16.85
N GLN A 38 11.24 9.64 15.54
CA GLN A 38 11.77 8.46 14.85
C GLN A 38 13.25 8.22 15.23
N SER A 39 13.59 6.99 15.57
CA SER A 39 14.97 6.58 15.80
C SER A 39 15.81 6.70 14.52
N PRO A 40 17.06 7.21 14.58
CA PRO A 40 17.92 7.30 13.41
C PRO A 40 18.13 5.94 12.74
N GLY A 41 17.96 5.88 11.42
CA GLY A 41 18.12 4.64 10.65
C GLY A 41 17.04 3.59 10.87
N ALA A 42 15.93 3.95 11.53
CA ALA A 42 14.83 3.02 11.75
C ALA A 42 14.25 2.50 10.44
N THR A 43 13.97 1.20 10.40
CA THR A 43 13.27 0.54 9.31
C THR A 43 11.75 0.72 9.44
N LEU A 44 10.99 0.30 8.44
CA LEU A 44 9.53 0.34 8.51
C LEU A 44 9.00 -0.45 9.72
N SER A 45 9.55 -1.65 9.98
CA SER A 45 9.13 -2.46 11.12
C SER A 45 9.47 -1.81 12.46
N ASN A 46 10.64 -1.17 12.58
CA ASN A 46 11.02 -0.41 13.77
C ASN A 46 10.02 0.72 14.04
N ASN A 47 9.63 1.46 12.99
CA ASN A 47 8.64 2.54 13.10
C ASN A 47 7.27 2.02 13.53
N LEU A 48 6.82 0.89 12.98
CA LEU A 48 5.54 0.28 13.37
C LEU A 48 5.57 -0.25 14.82
N LEU A 49 6.69 -0.83 15.25
CA LEU A 49 6.87 -1.28 16.65
C LEU A 49 6.90 -0.09 17.59
N GLN A 50 7.66 0.96 17.26
CA GLN A 50 7.70 2.19 18.05
C GLN A 50 6.32 2.83 18.17
N GLY A 51 5.55 2.92 17.08
CA GLY A 51 4.18 3.40 17.10
C GLY A 51 3.29 2.55 18.01
N LYS A 52 3.39 1.20 17.91
CA LYS A 52 2.65 0.28 18.79
C LYS A 52 2.97 0.47 20.28
N GLU A 53 4.23 0.76 20.62
CA GLU A 53 4.68 0.91 22.00
C GLU A 53 4.34 2.29 22.60
N GLN A 54 4.35 3.34 21.79
CA GLN A 54 4.22 4.73 22.26
C GLN A 54 2.83 5.32 22.09
N VAL A 55 2.03 4.82 21.14
CA VAL A 55 0.64 5.28 20.98
C VAL A 55 -0.25 4.62 22.02
N PRO A 56 -0.92 5.38 22.87
CA PRO A 56 -1.79 4.82 23.92
C PRO A 56 -3.09 4.28 23.32
N LEU A 57 -3.08 3.02 22.89
CA LEU A 57 -4.24 2.31 22.39
C LEU A 57 -4.85 1.41 23.46
N GLU A 58 -6.16 1.36 23.50
CA GLU A 58 -6.88 0.37 24.30
C GLU A 58 -6.68 -1.05 23.71
N PRO A 59 -6.81 -2.11 24.51
CA PRO A 59 -6.72 -3.47 24.01
C PRO A 59 -7.68 -3.71 22.83
N ALA A 60 -7.15 -4.23 21.74
CA ALA A 60 -7.86 -4.48 20.47
C ALA A 60 -8.42 -3.21 19.78
N GLU A 61 -8.00 -2.02 20.19
CA GLU A 61 -8.32 -0.78 19.47
C GLU A 61 -7.65 -0.79 18.08
N PRO A 62 -8.40 -0.49 17.00
CA PRO A 62 -7.82 -0.40 15.67
C PRO A 62 -7.05 0.91 15.49
N ALA A 63 -5.88 0.83 14.89
CA ALA A 63 -5.06 1.98 14.50
C ALA A 63 -5.00 2.12 12.98
N LEU A 64 -5.29 3.31 12.47
CA LEU A 64 -5.03 3.66 11.08
C LEU A 64 -3.57 4.08 10.93
N VAL A 65 -2.81 3.33 10.14
CA VAL A 65 -1.42 3.64 9.81
C VAL A 65 -1.35 4.16 8.38
N VAL A 66 -0.83 5.36 8.24
CA VAL A 66 -0.72 6.06 6.95
C VAL A 66 0.73 6.39 6.67
N PHE A 67 1.19 6.13 5.44
CA PHE A 67 2.53 6.52 5.02
C PHE A 67 2.52 7.95 4.49
N GLY A 68 3.51 8.75 4.92
CA GLY A 68 3.62 10.17 4.60
C GLY A 68 3.99 10.49 3.15
N ASP A 69 4.38 9.48 2.37
CA ASP A 69 4.82 9.57 0.98
C ASP A 69 3.70 9.44 -0.08
N HIS A 70 2.43 9.48 0.34
CA HIS A 70 1.25 9.38 -0.55
C HIS A 70 0.45 10.69 -0.63
N PRO A 71 0.98 11.75 -1.27
CA PRO A 71 0.40 13.11 -1.22
C PRO A 71 -0.93 13.26 -1.99
N LEU A 72 -1.25 12.33 -2.90
CA LEU A 72 -2.47 12.37 -3.74
C LEU A 72 -3.63 11.52 -3.17
N THR A 73 -3.52 11.04 -1.96
CA THR A 73 -4.65 10.46 -1.24
C THR A 73 -5.66 11.56 -0.91
N THR A 74 -6.94 11.24 -0.92
CA THR A 74 -8.02 12.20 -0.64
C THR A 74 -8.81 11.80 0.60
N PRO A 75 -9.52 12.73 1.27
CA PRO A 75 -10.45 12.40 2.36
C PRO A 75 -11.46 11.31 1.94
N ASN A 76 -12.03 11.40 0.74
CA ASN A 76 -12.98 10.40 0.24
C ASN A 76 -12.36 9.00 0.08
N ALA A 77 -11.09 8.92 -0.35
CA ALA A 77 -10.38 7.65 -0.43
C ALA A 77 -10.23 7.00 0.96
N LEU A 78 -9.97 7.81 1.97
CA LEU A 78 -9.88 7.36 3.35
C LEU A 78 -11.26 6.96 3.89
N GLU A 79 -12.30 7.74 3.64
CA GLU A 79 -13.68 7.40 4.01
C GLU A 79 -14.13 6.08 3.38
N ASP A 80 -13.84 5.85 2.09
CA ASP A 80 -14.14 4.59 1.40
C ASP A 80 -13.40 3.42 2.04
N PHE A 81 -12.13 3.61 2.35
CA PHE A 81 -11.31 2.61 3.03
C PHE A 81 -11.89 2.25 4.41
N LEU A 82 -12.16 3.26 5.24
CA LEU A 82 -12.70 3.06 6.59
C LEU A 82 -14.13 2.50 6.59
N SER A 83 -14.97 2.93 5.65
CA SER A 83 -16.34 2.41 5.48
C SER A 83 -16.34 0.93 5.08
N PHE A 84 -15.32 0.49 4.32
CA PHE A 84 -15.15 -0.95 4.04
C PHE A 84 -14.68 -1.71 5.27
N CYS A 85 -13.70 -1.17 6.01
CA CYS A 85 -13.04 -1.84 7.12
C CYS A 85 -13.94 -1.93 8.37
N GLY A 86 -14.63 -0.83 8.73
CA GLY A 86 -15.35 -0.71 10.00
C GLY A 86 -16.30 -1.87 10.29
N PRO A 87 -17.26 -2.20 9.41
CA PRO A 87 -18.17 -3.33 9.62
C PRO A 87 -17.47 -4.70 9.66
N ARG A 88 -16.21 -4.78 9.19
CA ARG A 88 -15.44 -6.01 9.00
C ARG A 88 -14.27 -6.18 9.97
N LEU A 89 -14.19 -5.36 11.01
CA LEU A 89 -13.10 -5.45 12.02
C LEU A 89 -13.02 -6.83 12.70
N HIS A 90 -14.10 -7.61 12.67
CA HIS A 90 -14.12 -8.98 13.17
C HIS A 90 -13.54 -10.01 12.18
N GLU A 91 -13.42 -9.67 10.88
CA GLU A 91 -12.94 -10.58 9.84
C GLU A 91 -11.42 -10.60 9.69
N ALA A 92 -10.74 -9.50 10.09
CA ALA A 92 -9.29 -9.38 9.94
C ALA A 92 -8.68 -8.46 10.99
N ASP A 93 -7.38 -8.67 11.27
CA ASP A 93 -6.59 -7.81 12.15
C ASP A 93 -5.76 -6.78 11.38
N LEU A 94 -5.63 -6.95 10.05
CA LEU A 94 -4.96 -6.02 9.16
C LEU A 94 -5.73 -5.88 7.86
N PHE A 95 -6.16 -4.66 7.57
CA PHE A 95 -6.70 -4.24 6.28
C PHE A 95 -5.66 -3.39 5.57
N HIS A 96 -5.33 -3.75 4.34
CA HIS A 96 -4.36 -3.03 3.53
C HIS A 96 -5.01 -2.54 2.24
N GLY A 97 -4.90 -1.25 1.94
CA GLY A 97 -5.48 -0.65 0.75
C GLY A 97 -4.81 -1.16 -0.53
N LEU A 98 -5.62 -1.48 -1.53
CA LEU A 98 -5.22 -1.92 -2.86
C LEU A 98 -5.86 -1.00 -3.91
N ALA A 99 -5.13 0.00 -4.40
CA ALA A 99 -5.62 0.85 -5.50
C ALA A 99 -5.78 0.01 -6.78
N LEU A 100 -6.97 0.01 -7.33
CA LEU A 100 -7.26 -0.74 -8.55
C LEU A 100 -6.50 -0.17 -9.75
N ARG A 101 -5.96 -1.04 -10.61
CA ARG A 101 -5.14 -0.64 -11.75
C ARG A 101 -5.82 0.40 -12.63
N ARG A 102 -7.11 0.25 -12.87
CA ARG A 102 -7.89 1.19 -13.72
C ARG A 102 -7.84 2.63 -13.21
N SER A 103 -7.81 2.85 -11.89
CA SER A 103 -7.81 4.18 -11.30
C SER A 103 -6.43 4.85 -11.32
N TYR A 104 -5.35 4.14 -11.00
CA TYR A 104 -4.04 4.79 -11.03
C TYR A 104 -3.39 4.85 -12.44
N LEU A 105 -3.93 4.14 -13.44
CA LEU A 105 -3.49 4.33 -14.83
C LEU A 105 -3.71 5.76 -15.34
N GLU A 106 -4.65 6.51 -14.78
CA GLU A 106 -4.84 7.91 -15.14
C GLU A 106 -3.62 8.78 -14.79
N TYR A 107 -2.83 8.35 -13.80
CA TYR A 107 -1.58 9.01 -13.42
C TYR A 107 -0.36 8.52 -14.23
N SER A 108 -0.52 7.56 -15.15
CA SER A 108 0.59 6.86 -15.82
C SER A 108 1.44 7.74 -16.74
N LYS A 109 0.92 8.90 -17.14
CA LYS A 109 1.69 9.90 -17.92
C LYS A 109 2.70 10.65 -17.04
N TYR A 110 2.53 10.62 -15.73
CA TYR A 110 3.39 11.30 -14.75
C TYR A 110 4.25 10.31 -13.98
N PHE A 111 3.66 9.19 -13.54
CA PHE A 111 4.31 8.21 -12.69
C PHE A 111 4.21 6.80 -13.27
N HIS A 112 5.36 6.16 -13.42
CA HIS A 112 5.40 4.76 -13.84
C HIS A 112 5.23 3.84 -12.64
N ARG A 113 4.06 3.22 -12.53
CA ARG A 113 3.74 2.30 -11.44
C ARG A 113 3.34 0.93 -12.01
N THR A 114 3.83 -0.13 -11.36
CA THR A 114 3.52 -1.52 -11.73
C THR A 114 2.41 -2.09 -10.85
N SER A 115 1.65 -3.05 -11.39
CA SER A 115 0.54 -3.70 -10.68
C SER A 115 0.93 -5.08 -10.17
N MET A 116 0.30 -5.49 -9.07
CA MET A 116 0.11 -6.91 -8.77
C MET A 116 -1.06 -7.41 -9.61
N LEU A 117 -0.83 -8.42 -10.44
CA LEU A 117 -1.85 -8.98 -11.34
C LEU A 117 -2.43 -10.25 -10.72
N MET A 118 -3.53 -10.11 -9.99
CA MET A 118 -4.27 -11.22 -9.39
C MET A 118 -5.48 -11.57 -10.25
N ARG A 119 -6.09 -12.72 -9.96
CA ARG A 119 -7.23 -13.26 -10.73
C ARG A 119 -8.44 -12.34 -10.67
N GLU A 120 -8.79 -11.86 -9.49
CA GLU A 120 -9.98 -11.06 -9.22
C GLU A 120 -9.71 -9.56 -9.42
N ALA A 121 -8.48 -9.12 -9.17
CA ALA A 121 -8.11 -7.71 -9.24
C ALA A 121 -6.69 -7.52 -9.77
N ALA A 122 -6.46 -6.43 -10.46
CA ALA A 122 -5.13 -5.88 -10.68
C ALA A 122 -5.03 -4.58 -9.89
N GLY A 123 -4.00 -4.44 -9.07
CA GLY A 123 -3.87 -3.28 -8.20
C GLY A 123 -2.46 -3.08 -7.68
N ARG A 124 -2.27 -1.98 -6.97
CA ARG A 124 -1.04 -1.63 -6.27
C ARG A 124 -1.34 -1.39 -4.80
N ALA A 125 -0.47 -1.87 -3.93
CA ALA A 125 -0.50 -1.57 -2.50
C ALA A 125 -0.46 -0.06 -2.27
N THR A 126 -1.24 0.43 -1.31
CA THR A 126 -1.34 1.84 -0.95
C THR A 126 -0.62 2.11 0.38
N GLY A 127 -0.55 3.39 0.78
CA GLY A 127 -0.09 3.78 2.11
C GLY A 127 -1.14 3.63 3.22
N LEU A 128 -2.34 3.11 2.92
CA LEU A 128 -3.44 3.00 3.89
C LEU A 128 -3.47 1.62 4.53
N ASN A 129 -3.37 1.57 5.86
CA ASN A 129 -3.44 0.34 6.64
C ASN A 129 -4.31 0.56 7.88
N LEU A 130 -5.30 -0.28 8.11
CA LEU A 130 -6.02 -0.33 9.38
C LEU A 130 -5.65 -1.64 10.08
N MET A 131 -5.09 -1.55 11.27
CA MET A 131 -4.56 -2.71 11.98
C MET A 131 -4.99 -2.72 13.43
N ILE A 132 -5.10 -3.91 14.01
CA ILE A 132 -5.22 -4.13 15.45
C ILE A 132 -3.85 -4.58 15.96
N PRO A 133 -3.00 -3.66 16.49
CA PRO A 133 -1.58 -3.94 16.71
C PRO A 133 -1.31 -5.13 17.64
N ASP A 134 -2.16 -5.35 18.65
CA ASP A 134 -2.01 -6.45 19.62
C ASP A 134 -2.25 -7.84 19.04
N ARG A 135 -2.91 -7.90 17.89
CA ARG A 135 -3.24 -9.15 17.20
C ARG A 135 -2.27 -9.49 16.08
N ILE A 136 -1.25 -8.67 15.87
CA ILE A 136 -0.23 -8.83 14.82
C ILE A 136 1.10 -9.13 15.48
N ALA A 137 1.57 -10.38 15.35
CA ALA A 137 2.84 -10.82 15.92
C ALA A 137 4.04 -10.56 14.99
N GLY A 138 3.81 -10.52 13.68
CA GLY A 138 4.84 -10.47 12.64
C GLY A 138 5.14 -9.07 12.10
N ILE A 139 5.06 -8.02 12.90
CA ILE A 139 5.43 -6.65 12.47
C ILE A 139 6.83 -6.62 11.82
N PRO A 140 7.86 -7.34 12.32
CA PRO A 140 9.18 -7.39 11.66
C PRO A 140 9.14 -7.90 10.20
N ALA A 141 8.09 -8.62 9.81
CA ALA A 141 7.90 -9.03 8.41
C ALA A 141 7.58 -7.85 7.47
N ALA A 142 7.19 -6.69 7.99
CA ALA A 142 6.93 -5.49 7.19
C ALA A 142 8.16 -5.07 6.38
N ASP A 143 9.38 -5.13 6.97
CA ASP A 143 10.62 -4.83 6.25
C ASP A 143 10.86 -5.81 5.11
N HIS A 144 10.51 -7.07 5.31
CA HIS A 144 10.62 -8.09 4.28
C HIS A 144 9.69 -7.78 3.10
N VAL A 145 8.43 -7.48 3.36
CA VAL A 145 7.44 -7.09 2.32
C VAL A 145 7.89 -5.84 1.59
N TYR A 146 8.37 -4.83 2.33
CA TYR A 146 8.87 -3.59 1.76
C TYR A 146 10.11 -3.81 0.88
N SER A 147 11.03 -4.69 1.30
CA SER A 147 12.21 -5.06 0.53
C SER A 147 11.85 -5.76 -0.79
N VAL A 148 10.80 -6.60 -0.80
CA VAL A 148 10.27 -7.25 -2.02
C VAL A 148 9.82 -6.21 -3.05
N ARG A 149 9.21 -5.12 -2.59
CA ARG A 149 8.71 -4.05 -3.45
C ARG A 149 9.84 -3.36 -4.22
N LYS A 150 11.02 -3.21 -3.58
CA LYS A 150 12.20 -2.52 -4.14
C LYS A 150 13.15 -3.46 -4.92
N LEU A 151 12.74 -4.72 -5.20
CA LEU A 151 13.58 -5.67 -5.92
C LEU A 151 13.70 -5.32 -7.42
N GLU A 152 14.83 -4.70 -7.75
CA GLU A 152 15.21 -4.46 -9.14
C GLU A 152 16.19 -5.51 -9.70
N ARG A 153 16.80 -6.36 -8.85
CA ARG A 153 17.84 -7.32 -9.24
C ARG A 153 17.50 -8.74 -8.80
N PHE A 154 17.68 -9.69 -9.72
CA PHE A 154 17.43 -11.13 -9.52
C PHE A 154 18.14 -11.76 -8.30
N GLY A 155 19.35 -11.32 -7.98
CA GLY A 155 20.09 -11.83 -6.81
C GLY A 155 19.41 -11.52 -5.45
N ARG A 156 18.75 -10.37 -5.33
CA ARG A 156 17.95 -10.02 -4.15
C ARG A 156 16.67 -10.87 -4.07
N PHE A 157 16.10 -11.25 -5.21
CA PHE A 157 14.95 -12.14 -5.28
C PHE A 157 15.25 -13.51 -4.65
N ILE A 158 16.42 -14.12 -4.91
CA ILE A 158 16.81 -15.42 -4.33
C ILE A 158 16.98 -15.32 -2.81
N SER A 159 17.66 -14.28 -2.30
CA SER A 159 17.82 -14.06 -0.86
C SER A 159 16.48 -13.89 -0.17
N LEU A 160 15.57 -13.15 -0.80
CA LEU A 160 14.22 -12.94 -0.31
C LEU A 160 13.39 -14.23 -0.30
N LEU A 161 13.58 -15.04 -1.32
CA LEU A 161 12.94 -16.34 -1.47
C LEU A 161 13.30 -17.25 -0.29
N GLY A 162 14.58 -17.34 0.09
CA GLY A 162 15.04 -18.10 1.25
C GLY A 162 14.39 -17.63 2.57
N ARG A 163 14.28 -16.32 2.75
CA ARG A 163 13.64 -15.73 3.94
C ARG A 163 12.12 -15.95 3.96
N THR A 164 11.47 -15.88 2.81
CA THR A 164 10.04 -16.22 2.67
C THR A 164 9.79 -17.69 2.97
N LEU A 165 10.66 -18.59 2.53
CA LEU A 165 10.63 -20.03 2.87
C LEU A 165 10.66 -20.25 4.38
N TYR A 166 11.58 -19.58 5.06
CA TYR A 166 11.71 -19.69 6.52
C TYR A 166 10.44 -19.21 7.24
N LEU A 167 9.89 -18.05 6.84
CA LEU A 167 8.71 -17.45 7.49
C LEU A 167 7.40 -18.20 7.21
N LEU A 168 7.25 -18.78 6.02
CA LEU A 168 6.02 -19.46 5.61
C LEU A 168 5.99 -20.96 5.85
N GLY A 169 7.14 -21.58 6.20
CA GLY A 169 7.24 -23.00 6.50
C GLY A 169 6.60 -23.89 5.44
N ASN A 170 5.74 -24.83 5.82
CA ASN A 170 5.09 -25.78 4.91
C ASN A 170 4.23 -25.14 3.80
N SER A 171 3.88 -23.85 3.90
CA SER A 171 3.16 -23.11 2.84
C SER A 171 4.10 -22.44 1.83
N ALA A 172 5.40 -22.49 2.09
CA ALA A 172 6.39 -21.79 1.30
C ALA A 172 6.45 -22.21 -0.17
N PRO A 173 6.36 -23.49 -0.57
CA PRO A 173 6.44 -23.88 -1.97
C PRO A 173 5.32 -23.24 -2.82
N GLY A 174 4.08 -23.23 -2.31
CA GLY A 174 2.95 -22.59 -2.99
C GLY A 174 3.11 -21.07 -3.06
N ALA A 175 3.49 -20.44 -1.95
CA ALA A 175 3.73 -19.00 -1.88
C ALA A 175 4.87 -18.56 -2.82
N MET A 176 5.94 -19.35 -2.93
CA MET A 176 7.04 -19.08 -3.85
C MET A 176 6.60 -19.14 -5.30
N LEU A 177 5.83 -20.15 -5.67
CA LEU A 177 5.32 -20.28 -7.03
C LEU A 177 4.41 -19.10 -7.38
N ASP A 178 3.54 -18.69 -6.46
CA ASP A 178 2.65 -17.56 -6.66
C ASP A 178 3.41 -16.22 -6.68
N ALA A 179 4.43 -16.05 -5.83
CA ALA A 179 5.32 -14.88 -5.89
C ALA A 179 6.09 -14.82 -7.21
N ALA A 180 6.63 -15.96 -7.69
CA ALA A 180 7.29 -16.03 -8.97
C ALA A 180 6.33 -15.69 -10.13
N ARG A 181 5.07 -16.13 -10.08
CA ARG A 181 4.04 -15.80 -11.05
C ARG A 181 3.69 -14.30 -11.05
N LEU A 182 3.54 -13.71 -9.86
CA LEU A 182 3.28 -12.27 -9.71
C LEU A 182 4.47 -11.44 -10.23
N TYR A 183 5.71 -11.88 -9.92
CA TYR A 183 6.91 -11.23 -10.42
C TYR A 183 7.03 -11.34 -11.95
N ALA A 184 6.85 -12.53 -12.52
CA ALA A 184 6.83 -12.72 -13.95
C ALA A 184 5.78 -11.84 -14.64
N ALA A 185 4.56 -11.78 -14.08
CA ALA A 185 3.50 -10.94 -14.61
C ALA A 185 3.88 -9.44 -14.57
N LYS A 186 4.57 -8.98 -13.51
CA LYS A 186 5.10 -7.61 -13.40
C LYS A 186 6.14 -7.32 -14.48
N GLU A 187 7.10 -8.22 -14.69
CA GLU A 187 8.14 -8.03 -15.72
C GLU A 187 7.54 -8.07 -17.14
N PHE A 188 6.58 -8.94 -17.39
CA PHE A 188 5.84 -8.94 -18.66
C PHE A 188 5.07 -7.63 -18.88
N GLU A 189 4.45 -7.08 -17.84
CA GLU A 189 3.79 -5.77 -17.94
C GLU A 189 4.79 -4.66 -18.29
N LYS A 190 5.96 -4.65 -17.65
CA LYS A 190 7.04 -3.69 -17.92
C LYS A 190 7.53 -3.79 -19.37
N LEU A 191 7.82 -5.01 -19.85
CA LEU A 191 8.25 -5.26 -21.22
C LEU A 191 7.18 -4.86 -22.25
N SER A 192 5.92 -5.11 -21.99
CA SER A 192 4.81 -4.76 -22.91
C SER A 192 4.62 -3.25 -23.11
N ARG A 193 5.19 -2.42 -22.23
CA ARG A 193 5.12 -0.95 -22.30
C ARG A 193 6.28 -0.34 -23.09
N GLN A 194 7.33 -1.10 -23.42
CA GLN A 194 8.47 -0.59 -24.19
C GLN A 194 8.07 -0.32 -25.66
N PRO A 195 8.48 0.83 -26.23
CA PRO A 195 8.27 1.12 -27.64
C PRO A 195 8.91 0.02 -28.51
N GLY A 196 8.14 -0.60 -29.40
CA GLY A 196 8.60 -1.68 -30.29
C GLY A 196 8.26 -3.11 -29.84
N SER A 197 7.87 -3.35 -28.58
CA SER A 197 7.50 -4.69 -28.08
C SER A 197 6.04 -5.11 -28.35
N ARG A 198 5.34 -4.39 -29.24
CA ARG A 198 3.91 -4.61 -29.54
C ARG A 198 3.58 -5.93 -30.25
N GLY A 199 4.54 -6.84 -30.39
CA GLY A 199 4.34 -8.17 -30.96
C GLY A 199 3.73 -9.15 -29.97
N ALA A 200 2.69 -9.80 -30.39
CA ALA A 200 1.97 -11.04 -29.96
C ALA A 200 2.16 -11.68 -28.56
N ILE A 201 3.28 -11.49 -27.88
CA ILE A 201 3.59 -12.12 -26.57
C ILE A 201 2.87 -11.44 -25.42
N GLY A 202 2.60 -10.11 -25.51
CA GLY A 202 2.18 -9.32 -24.35
C GLY A 202 0.78 -9.63 -23.81
N LYS A 203 -0.24 -9.67 -24.66
CA LYS A 203 -1.64 -9.71 -24.15
C LYS A 203 -2.10 -11.10 -23.69
N HIS A 204 -1.79 -12.14 -24.44
CA HIS A 204 -2.22 -13.51 -24.11
C HIS A 204 -1.44 -14.13 -22.96
N GLY A 205 -0.14 -13.87 -22.85
CA GLY A 205 0.72 -14.33 -21.75
C GLY A 205 0.33 -13.69 -20.42
N MET A 206 0.07 -12.39 -20.39
CA MET A 206 -0.43 -11.68 -19.20
C MET A 206 -1.79 -12.21 -18.71
N HIS A 207 -2.73 -12.52 -19.63
CA HIS A 207 -4.03 -13.07 -19.26
C HIS A 207 -3.93 -14.46 -18.62
N ARG A 208 -3.02 -15.31 -19.06
CA ARG A 208 -2.78 -16.63 -18.45
C ARG A 208 -2.13 -16.54 -17.08
N LEU A 209 -1.12 -15.67 -16.90
CA LEU A 209 -0.44 -15.46 -15.62
C LEU A 209 -1.37 -14.81 -14.58
N ARG A 210 -2.20 -13.85 -14.98
CA ARG A 210 -3.19 -13.17 -14.12
C ARG A 210 -4.23 -14.12 -13.53
N ARG A 211 -4.60 -15.21 -14.24
CA ARG A 211 -5.62 -16.16 -13.77
C ARG A 211 -5.11 -17.13 -12.71
N GLN A 212 -3.84 -17.12 -12.36
CA GLN A 212 -3.23 -18.15 -11.53
C GLN A 212 -3.20 -17.82 -10.05
N VAL A 213 -2.99 -16.54 -9.68
CA VAL A 213 -2.92 -16.14 -8.27
C VAL A 213 -4.21 -15.47 -7.84
N LYS A 214 -4.89 -16.04 -6.85
CA LYS A 214 -6.12 -15.48 -6.27
C LYS A 214 -5.79 -14.42 -5.22
N LEU A 215 -6.65 -13.42 -5.08
CA LEU A 215 -6.57 -12.42 -4.01
C LEU A 215 -6.52 -13.11 -2.64
N SER A 216 -7.41 -14.09 -2.41
CA SER A 216 -7.45 -14.85 -1.16
C SER A 216 -6.18 -15.65 -0.84
N GLN A 217 -5.40 -16.04 -1.85
CA GLN A 217 -4.09 -16.66 -1.63
C GLN A 217 -3.07 -15.64 -1.12
N VAL A 218 -3.06 -14.44 -1.71
CA VAL A 218 -2.20 -13.34 -1.24
C VAL A 218 -2.55 -12.96 0.20
N GLU A 219 -3.83 -12.82 0.51
CA GLU A 219 -4.31 -12.56 1.88
C GLU A 219 -3.89 -13.66 2.86
N LYS A 220 -4.01 -14.93 2.47
CA LYS A 220 -3.57 -16.06 3.29
C LYS A 220 -2.06 -16.04 3.58
N TYR A 221 -1.24 -15.71 2.59
CA TYR A 221 0.21 -15.59 2.79
C TYR A 221 0.56 -14.39 3.66
N ALA A 222 -0.09 -13.25 3.44
CA ALA A 222 0.06 -12.07 4.28
C ALA A 222 -0.36 -12.36 5.73
N THR A 223 -1.47 -13.06 5.95
CA THR A 223 -1.93 -13.50 7.28
C THR A 223 -0.84 -14.27 8.03
N LYS A 224 -0.22 -15.25 7.36
CA LYS A 224 0.87 -16.04 7.97
C LYS A 224 2.12 -15.19 8.22
N LEU A 225 2.48 -14.35 7.25
CA LEU A 225 3.67 -13.52 7.32
C LEU A 225 3.60 -12.51 8.47
N PHE A 226 2.45 -11.86 8.62
CA PHE A 226 2.21 -10.90 9.70
C PHE A 226 1.76 -11.55 11.02
N GLY A 227 1.55 -12.86 11.05
CA GLY A 227 1.05 -13.56 12.24
C GLY A 227 -0.26 -12.97 12.76
N ALA A 228 -1.13 -12.52 11.86
CA ALA A 228 -2.43 -11.97 12.20
C ALA A 228 -3.38 -13.09 12.64
N ARG A 229 -4.07 -12.92 13.78
CA ARG A 229 -4.94 -13.95 14.37
C ARG A 229 -6.17 -14.21 13.52
N ASN A 230 -6.88 -13.14 13.12
CA ASN A 230 -8.11 -13.23 12.33
C ASN A 230 -7.86 -13.06 10.83
N GLY A 231 -6.66 -12.65 10.44
CA GLY A 231 -6.27 -12.56 9.04
C GLY A 231 -5.87 -11.19 8.55
N VAL A 232 -5.54 -11.15 7.25
CA VAL A 232 -5.24 -9.94 6.48
C VAL A 232 -6.24 -9.83 5.34
N ARG A 233 -6.77 -8.64 5.09
CA ARG A 233 -7.65 -8.31 3.98
C ARG A 233 -7.06 -7.23 3.09
N LEU A 234 -7.14 -7.43 1.78
CA LEU A 234 -6.83 -6.41 0.79
C LEU A 234 -8.11 -5.66 0.41
N VAL A 235 -8.10 -4.34 0.58
CA VAL A 235 -9.27 -3.48 0.37
C VAL A 235 -9.18 -2.82 -1.01
N PRO A 236 -9.97 -3.24 -2.00
CA PRO A 236 -9.95 -2.62 -3.33
C PRO A 236 -10.45 -1.18 -3.27
N LEU A 237 -9.64 -0.24 -3.77
CA LEU A 237 -9.94 1.19 -3.81
C LEU A 237 -9.99 1.69 -5.26
N ALA A 238 -11.01 2.48 -5.56
CA ALA A 238 -11.16 3.15 -6.86
C ALA A 238 -10.35 4.46 -6.97
N HIS A 239 -9.65 4.84 -5.92
CA HIS A 239 -8.85 6.06 -5.79
C HIS A 239 -7.39 5.82 -6.16
N GLY A 240 -7.00 6.17 -7.38
CA GLY A 240 -5.66 5.91 -7.91
C GLY A 240 -4.56 6.69 -7.25
N GLY A 241 -4.84 7.87 -6.71
CA GLY A 241 -3.88 8.70 -5.98
C GLY A 241 -3.28 8.00 -4.76
N THR A 242 -4.02 7.07 -4.13
CA THR A 242 -3.53 6.27 -3.00
C THR A 242 -2.38 5.31 -3.35
N ALA A 243 -2.13 5.08 -4.65
CA ALA A 243 -1.05 4.25 -5.15
C ALA A 243 0.19 5.05 -5.60
N ILE A 244 0.12 6.37 -5.52
CA ILE A 244 1.19 7.28 -5.95
C ILE A 244 2.00 7.67 -4.73
N ASP A 245 3.11 6.99 -4.57
CA ASP A 245 4.14 7.31 -3.59
C ASP A 245 5.23 8.19 -4.24
N VAL A 246 5.88 9.01 -3.44
CA VAL A 246 7.00 9.87 -3.86
C VAL A 246 8.25 9.38 -3.13
N ASP A 247 9.03 8.56 -3.83
CA ASP A 247 10.25 7.91 -3.29
C ASP A 247 11.53 8.69 -3.63
N PHE A 248 11.50 9.56 -4.67
CA PHE A 248 12.68 10.23 -5.22
C PHE A 248 12.43 11.73 -5.46
N ALA A 249 13.52 12.53 -5.47
CA ALA A 249 13.44 13.96 -5.72
C ALA A 249 12.83 14.28 -7.09
N GLU A 250 13.16 13.51 -8.13
CA GLU A 250 12.61 13.68 -9.48
C GLU A 250 11.10 13.46 -9.53
N GLU A 251 10.57 12.58 -8.68
CA GLU A 251 9.13 12.36 -8.56
C GLU A 251 8.46 13.53 -7.83
N LEU A 252 9.15 14.16 -6.87
CA LEU A 252 8.67 15.38 -6.21
C LEU A 252 8.60 16.53 -7.21
N ASP A 253 9.62 16.71 -8.05
CA ASP A 253 9.62 17.71 -9.11
C ASP A 253 8.44 17.53 -10.08
N VAL A 254 8.15 16.29 -10.46
CA VAL A 254 7.00 15.95 -11.29
C VAL A 254 5.68 16.27 -10.58
N LEU A 255 5.58 15.92 -9.29
CA LEU A 255 4.41 16.21 -8.47
C LEU A 255 4.14 17.72 -8.40
N GLU A 256 5.16 18.52 -8.06
CA GLU A 256 5.04 19.97 -7.94
C GLU A 256 4.68 20.64 -9.27
N LYS A 257 5.36 20.25 -10.34
CA LYS A 257 5.13 20.79 -11.70
C LYS A 257 3.72 20.51 -12.20
N HIS A 258 3.13 19.38 -11.87
CA HIS A 258 1.85 18.92 -12.39
C HIS A 258 0.76 18.81 -11.31
N TRP A 259 0.93 19.52 -10.20
CA TRP A 259 0.06 19.42 -9.02
C TRP A 259 -1.42 19.61 -9.32
N ASP A 260 -1.76 20.64 -10.09
CA ASP A 260 -3.17 20.94 -10.42
C ASP A 260 -3.82 19.88 -11.31
N ASP A 261 -3.08 19.35 -12.28
CA ASP A 261 -3.55 18.24 -13.12
C ASP A 261 -3.81 16.99 -12.29
N LEU A 262 -2.87 16.66 -11.38
CA LEU A 262 -2.96 15.50 -10.50
C LEU A 262 -4.13 15.61 -9.53
N LYS A 263 -4.35 16.80 -8.96
CA LYS A 263 -5.53 17.10 -8.13
C LYS A 263 -6.84 16.99 -8.90
N MET A 264 -6.89 17.42 -10.16
CA MET A 264 -8.08 17.26 -11.00
C MET A 264 -8.41 15.78 -11.22
N ILE A 265 -7.41 14.94 -11.46
CA ILE A 265 -7.62 13.49 -11.57
C ILE A 265 -8.21 12.94 -10.26
N ALA A 266 -7.61 13.27 -9.11
CA ALA A 266 -8.08 12.83 -7.80
C ALA A 266 -9.53 13.25 -7.53
N ARG A 267 -9.88 14.53 -7.76
CA ARG A 267 -11.24 15.06 -7.59
C ARG A 267 -12.27 14.35 -8.48
N ARG A 268 -11.91 14.07 -9.74
CA ARG A 268 -12.80 13.34 -10.66
C ARG A 268 -13.06 11.91 -10.15
N GLN A 269 -12.05 11.22 -9.61
CA GLN A 269 -12.21 9.90 -9.02
C GLN A 269 -13.08 9.92 -7.77
N ASP A 270 -12.95 10.96 -6.94
CA ASP A 270 -13.81 11.19 -5.78
C ASP A 270 -15.27 11.36 -6.17
N GLN A 271 -15.54 12.17 -7.21
CA GLN A 271 -16.90 12.38 -7.73
C GLN A 271 -17.50 11.08 -8.27
N ALA A 272 -16.72 10.30 -9.02
CA ALA A 272 -17.17 9.02 -9.57
C ALA A 272 -17.47 8.01 -8.46
N SER A 273 -16.65 7.96 -7.38
CA SER A 273 -16.90 7.10 -6.23
C SER A 273 -18.19 7.47 -5.50
N ARG A 274 -18.45 8.75 -5.27
CA ARG A 274 -19.69 9.24 -4.64
C ARG A 274 -20.93 8.90 -5.47
N ALA A 275 -20.88 9.10 -6.78
CA ALA A 275 -22.00 8.77 -7.68
C ALA A 275 -22.35 7.28 -7.64
N GLY A 276 -21.35 6.42 -7.55
CA GLY A 276 -21.53 4.96 -7.42
C GLY A 276 -22.11 4.49 -6.09
N ARG A 277 -22.04 5.32 -5.02
CA ARG A 277 -22.67 5.00 -3.71
C ARG A 277 -24.15 5.38 -3.64
N SER A 278 -24.60 6.29 -4.52
CA SER A 278 -25.98 6.81 -4.53
C SER A 278 -26.91 6.00 -5.42
N SER A 279 -26.39 5.04 -6.17
CA SER A 279 -27.10 4.09 -7.04
C SER A 279 -27.24 2.73 -6.39
#